data_7a97f2001a54740a224959ac51ff514f
#
_entry.id   7a97f2001a54740a224959ac51ff514f
#
_cell.length_a   1.000
_cell.length_b   1.000
_cell.length_c   1.000
_cell.angle_alpha   90.00
_cell.angle_beta   90.00
_cell.angle_gamma   90.00
#
_symmetry.space_group_name_H-M   'P 1'
#
loop_
_entity.id
_entity.type
_entity.pdbx_description
1 polymer ?
#
loop_
_entity_poly.entity_id
_entity_poly.type
_entity_poly.pdbx_seq_one_letter_code
_entity_poly.pdbx_strand_id
1 'polypeptide(L)'
;MRMLIFLLLCGASSPEKHSLTVLVTASSGLPHFPDFVTTTQVDKLPTSYCDSNKNIRANPKYGQKLINIESQIADWYIEQCFEIMSDYLKVKMGILTDLNQSEAVHILQVIIGCKWEEKTKETTSFLQFGYNGADFIKFDPKKLTWIPQTPQAASIKPKWEADESTYHLKRNKDFLNQICPDWLKKYMANNEGPLQGTVLPSVFLLQKSPDSPVSCSATGFYPNKAAMFWRKDGEEIQDGVDKTEILCNQDNTFQMRADINVSSVNPEDWERYECVFHLVDVKDDVVSRLEKEKIQSNWGKTQKHNEEEKPIGMIVGIITAGVFVIIVAAVGFTVIKNRKAPINSIELSERLNQETRLKSNLDSNS
;
A
#
# COMPACT_ATOMS: atom_id res chain seq x y z
N MET A 1 60.43 27.03 -4.05
CA MET A 1 60.08 25.59 -4.21
C MET A 1 58.70 25.41 -3.58
N ARG A 2 57.62 25.52 -4.38
CA ARG A 2 56.26 25.30 -3.90
C ARG A 2 55.90 23.83 -4.07
N MET A 3 55.76 23.13 -2.93
CA MET A 3 55.29 21.76 -2.88
C MET A 3 53.77 21.72 -3.13
N LEU A 4 53.38 21.26 -4.31
CA LEU A 4 51.99 20.93 -4.63
C LEU A 4 51.63 19.62 -3.91
N ILE A 5 50.88 19.73 -2.84
CA ILE A 5 50.23 18.57 -2.19
C ILE A 5 49.05 18.17 -3.07
N PHE A 6 49.21 17.11 -3.87
CA PHE A 6 48.10 16.40 -4.48
C PHE A 6 47.32 15.65 -3.39
N LEU A 7 46.25 16.24 -2.91
CA LEU A 7 45.20 15.48 -2.18
C LEU A 7 44.54 14.55 -3.19
N LEU A 8 45.03 13.30 -3.19
CA LEU A 8 44.28 12.18 -3.74
C LEU A 8 42.98 12.04 -2.94
N LEU A 9 41.93 12.67 -3.40
CA LEU A 9 40.56 12.33 -3.02
C LEU A 9 40.29 10.93 -3.57
N CYS A 10 40.70 9.90 -2.80
CA CYS A 10 40.13 8.57 -2.93
C CYS A 10 38.60 8.73 -2.69
N GLY A 11 37.86 8.81 -3.74
CA GLY A 11 36.43 8.66 -3.67
C GLY A 11 36.11 7.35 -2.97
N ALA A 12 35.80 7.43 -1.70
CA ALA A 12 35.33 6.26 -0.95
C ALA A 12 33.98 5.89 -1.58
N SER A 13 34.02 4.97 -2.57
CA SER A 13 32.78 4.33 -3.04
C SER A 13 32.13 3.74 -1.81
N SER A 14 30.92 4.13 -1.54
CA SER A 14 30.10 3.58 -0.46
C SER A 14 30.13 2.04 -0.57
N PRO A 15 30.42 1.32 0.52
CA PRO A 15 30.48 -0.14 0.48
C PRO A 15 29.14 -0.69 -0.02
N GLU A 16 29.22 -1.62 -0.95
CA GLU A 16 28.01 -2.22 -1.53
C GLU A 16 27.34 -3.11 -0.49
N LYS A 17 26.14 -2.69 -0.05
CA LYS A 17 25.34 -3.40 0.94
C LYS A 17 24.14 -4.02 0.25
N HIS A 18 24.04 -5.32 0.36
CA HIS A 18 22.93 -6.10 -0.17
C HIS A 18 22.02 -6.57 0.96
N SER A 19 20.75 -6.82 0.64
CA SER A 19 19.76 -7.26 1.61
C SER A 19 18.82 -8.31 1.04
N LEU A 20 18.51 -9.33 1.82
CA LEU A 20 17.38 -10.24 1.62
C LEU A 20 16.38 -9.99 2.76
N THR A 21 15.16 -9.61 2.42
CA THR A 21 14.14 -9.22 3.39
C THR A 21 12.83 -9.92 3.09
N VAL A 22 12.19 -10.47 4.12
CA VAL A 22 10.82 -10.98 4.08
C VAL A 22 9.96 -10.04 4.90
N LEU A 23 8.92 -9.52 4.28
CA LEU A 23 7.91 -8.65 4.87
C LEU A 23 6.62 -9.45 5.01
N VAL A 24 6.06 -9.48 6.21
CA VAL A 24 4.77 -10.13 6.49
C VAL A 24 3.84 -9.12 7.11
N THR A 25 2.60 -9.10 6.64
CA THR A 25 1.52 -8.34 7.27
C THR A 25 0.38 -9.32 7.55
N ALA A 26 0.06 -9.51 8.81
CA ALA A 26 -1.12 -10.26 9.26
C ALA A 26 -2.16 -9.28 9.79
N SER A 27 -3.43 -9.60 9.59
CA SER A 27 -4.54 -8.78 10.05
C SER A 27 -5.66 -9.62 10.67
N SER A 28 -6.35 -9.02 11.63
CA SER A 28 -7.59 -9.55 12.21
C SER A 28 -8.63 -8.43 12.20
N GLY A 29 -9.88 -8.79 11.90
CA GLY A 29 -10.98 -7.81 11.84
C GLY A 29 -11.11 -7.05 10.52
N LEU A 30 -10.35 -7.40 9.47
CA LEU A 30 -10.45 -6.81 8.14
C LEU A 30 -11.16 -7.78 7.18
N PRO A 31 -12.48 -7.62 6.92
CA PRO A 31 -13.16 -8.40 5.90
C PRO A 31 -12.53 -8.12 4.52
N HIS A 32 -12.37 -9.14 3.70
CA HIS A 32 -11.78 -9.07 2.35
C HIS A 32 -10.25 -8.93 2.27
N PHE A 33 -9.54 -8.81 3.39
CA PHE A 33 -8.10 -8.90 3.40
C PHE A 33 -7.67 -10.33 3.81
N PRO A 34 -6.64 -10.94 3.20
CA PRO A 34 -6.11 -12.22 3.64
C PRO A 34 -5.65 -12.16 5.12
N ASP A 35 -5.75 -13.28 5.86
CA ASP A 35 -5.25 -13.32 7.24
C ASP A 35 -3.78 -12.88 7.33
N PHE A 36 -3.01 -13.19 6.30
CA PHE A 36 -1.66 -12.63 6.12
C PHE A 36 -1.28 -12.54 4.65
N VAL A 37 -0.32 -11.64 4.40
CA VAL A 37 0.38 -11.46 3.11
C VAL A 37 1.88 -11.43 3.38
N THR A 38 2.65 -12.12 2.55
CA THR A 38 4.11 -12.17 2.63
C THR A 38 4.74 -11.73 1.31
N THR A 39 5.77 -10.90 1.38
CA THR A 39 6.59 -10.49 0.23
C THR A 39 8.06 -10.66 0.56
N THR A 40 8.81 -11.37 -0.29
CA THR A 40 10.27 -11.45 -0.20
C THR A 40 10.91 -10.49 -1.19
N GLN A 41 11.99 -9.87 -0.77
CA GLN A 41 12.72 -8.85 -1.56
C GLN A 41 14.23 -9.08 -1.46
N VAL A 42 14.93 -8.85 -2.55
CA VAL A 42 16.40 -8.70 -2.57
C VAL A 42 16.69 -7.28 -3.04
N ASP A 43 17.44 -6.50 -2.24
CA ASP A 43 17.75 -5.09 -2.51
C ASP A 43 16.51 -4.23 -2.84
N LYS A 44 15.42 -4.45 -2.07
CA LYS A 44 14.09 -3.86 -2.27
C LYS A 44 13.35 -4.33 -3.54
N LEU A 45 13.94 -5.21 -4.35
CA LEU A 45 13.28 -5.79 -5.52
C LEU A 45 12.40 -6.98 -5.10
N PRO A 46 11.09 -6.97 -5.38
CA PRO A 46 10.22 -8.08 -5.03
C PRO A 46 10.62 -9.35 -5.78
N THR A 47 10.89 -10.43 -5.04
CA THR A 47 11.23 -11.75 -5.59
C THR A 47 10.06 -12.71 -5.54
N SER A 48 9.27 -12.68 -4.48
CA SER A 48 8.13 -13.58 -4.31
C SER A 48 7.04 -12.96 -3.44
N TYR A 49 5.85 -13.53 -3.58
CA TYR A 49 4.64 -13.18 -2.85
C TYR A 49 3.90 -14.46 -2.47
N CYS A 50 3.30 -14.49 -1.29
CA CYS A 50 2.28 -15.46 -0.93
C CYS A 50 1.28 -14.90 0.08
N ASP A 51 0.11 -15.55 0.21
CA ASP A 51 -0.93 -15.13 1.14
C ASP A 51 -1.69 -16.35 1.75
N SER A 52 -2.53 -16.08 2.74
CA SER A 52 -3.34 -17.09 3.41
C SER A 52 -4.40 -17.76 2.50
N ASN A 53 -4.73 -17.16 1.35
CA ASN A 53 -5.65 -17.73 0.36
C ASN A 53 -4.94 -18.72 -0.59
N LYS A 54 -3.72 -19.13 -0.23
CA LYS A 54 -2.86 -20.04 -1.01
C LYS A 54 -2.42 -19.50 -2.36
N ASN A 55 -2.47 -18.17 -2.56
CA ASN A 55 -1.83 -17.57 -3.71
C ASN A 55 -0.33 -17.52 -3.49
N ILE A 56 0.45 -17.98 -4.47
CA ILE A 56 1.91 -17.90 -4.51
C ILE A 56 2.36 -17.41 -5.86
N ARG A 57 3.32 -16.49 -5.87
CA ARG A 57 3.88 -15.92 -7.10
C ARG A 57 5.37 -15.70 -6.92
N ALA A 58 6.16 -16.16 -7.87
CA ALA A 58 7.55 -15.78 -8.02
C ALA A 58 7.64 -14.69 -9.10
N ASN A 59 8.43 -13.65 -8.86
CA ASN A 59 8.77 -12.70 -9.90
C ASN A 59 9.50 -13.45 -11.04
N PRO A 60 9.08 -13.34 -12.30
CA PRO A 60 9.64 -14.14 -13.40
C PRO A 60 11.15 -13.99 -13.58
N LYS A 61 11.70 -12.83 -13.22
CA LYS A 61 13.13 -12.54 -13.35
C LYS A 61 13.88 -12.79 -12.04
N TYR A 62 13.46 -12.14 -10.95
CA TYR A 62 14.20 -12.15 -9.68
C TYR A 62 13.84 -13.32 -8.77
N GLY A 63 12.58 -13.70 -8.77
CA GLY A 63 12.11 -14.85 -8.02
C GLY A 63 12.62 -16.15 -8.64
N GLN A 64 12.58 -16.26 -9.98
CA GLN A 64 13.12 -17.43 -10.69
C GLN A 64 14.63 -17.57 -10.46
N LYS A 65 15.38 -16.45 -10.45
CA LYS A 65 16.79 -16.46 -10.12
C LYS A 65 17.04 -17.04 -8.70
N LEU A 66 16.24 -16.62 -7.70
CA LEU A 66 16.36 -17.11 -6.34
C LEU A 66 16.08 -18.63 -6.26
N ILE A 67 15.07 -19.12 -6.97
CA ILE A 67 14.71 -20.54 -7.04
C ILE A 67 15.82 -21.36 -7.74
N ASN A 68 16.42 -20.83 -8.78
CA ASN A 68 17.45 -21.52 -9.55
C ASN A 68 18.80 -21.66 -8.80
N ILE A 69 19.02 -20.86 -7.74
CA ILE A 69 20.23 -20.97 -6.93
C ILE A 69 20.27 -22.30 -6.19
N GLU A 70 19.14 -22.74 -5.69
CA GLU A 70 18.99 -23.97 -4.92
C GLU A 70 17.56 -24.49 -5.04
N SER A 71 17.39 -25.72 -5.54
CA SER A 71 16.08 -26.31 -5.78
C SER A 71 15.20 -26.41 -4.53
N GLN A 72 15.82 -26.50 -3.35
CA GLN A 72 15.13 -26.59 -2.07
C GLN A 72 14.50 -25.27 -1.59
N ILE A 73 14.89 -24.12 -2.19
CA ILE A 73 14.36 -22.82 -1.77
C ILE A 73 12.85 -22.72 -2.04
N ALA A 74 12.39 -23.25 -3.17
CA ALA A 74 10.97 -23.22 -3.50
C ALA A 74 10.14 -24.05 -2.51
N ASP A 75 10.58 -25.25 -2.22
CA ASP A 75 9.89 -26.15 -1.28
C ASP A 75 9.87 -25.56 0.13
N TRP A 76 11.02 -25.05 0.58
CA TRP A 76 11.12 -24.36 1.86
C TRP A 76 10.18 -23.15 1.93
N TYR A 77 10.11 -22.34 0.87
CA TYR A 77 9.25 -21.16 0.83
C TYR A 77 7.77 -21.51 0.88
N ILE A 78 7.37 -22.57 0.17
CA ILE A 78 6.00 -23.11 0.17
C ILE A 78 5.61 -23.60 1.57
N GLU A 79 6.48 -24.39 2.20
CA GLU A 79 6.29 -24.88 3.58
C GLU A 79 6.16 -23.73 4.57
N GLN A 80 7.09 -22.74 4.50
CA GLN A 80 7.03 -21.58 5.37
C GLN A 80 5.72 -20.81 5.19
N CYS A 81 5.29 -20.58 3.94
CA CYS A 81 4.12 -19.78 3.67
C CYS A 81 2.83 -20.47 4.10
N PHE A 82 2.63 -21.71 3.73
CA PHE A 82 1.31 -22.35 3.85
C PHE A 82 1.12 -23.18 5.13
N GLU A 83 2.19 -23.67 5.71
CA GLU A 83 2.11 -24.55 6.87
C GLU A 83 2.52 -23.81 8.15
N ILE A 84 3.69 -23.17 8.13
CA ILE A 84 4.29 -22.67 9.37
C ILE A 84 3.81 -21.26 9.72
N MET A 85 3.80 -20.35 8.73
CA MET A 85 3.48 -18.95 8.97
C MET A 85 2.05 -18.74 9.42
N SER A 86 1.11 -19.50 8.86
CA SER A 86 -0.32 -19.42 9.22
C SER A 86 -0.54 -19.66 10.70
N ASP A 87 -0.03 -20.76 11.24
CA ASP A 87 -0.24 -21.13 12.63
C ASP A 87 0.54 -20.21 13.58
N TYR A 88 1.78 -19.88 13.21
CA TYR A 88 2.61 -18.97 13.99
C TYR A 88 1.96 -17.58 14.15
N LEU A 89 1.46 -17.00 13.05
CA LEU A 89 0.83 -15.68 13.09
C LEU A 89 -0.52 -15.71 13.82
N LYS A 90 -1.31 -16.78 13.69
CA LYS A 90 -2.59 -16.92 14.42
C LYS A 90 -2.38 -16.89 15.94
N VAL A 91 -1.39 -17.63 16.43
CA VAL A 91 -1.08 -17.62 17.87
C VAL A 91 -0.61 -16.27 18.34
N LYS A 92 0.32 -15.63 17.62
CA LYS A 92 0.82 -14.31 18.00
C LYS A 92 -0.28 -13.26 17.93
N MET A 93 -1.14 -13.30 16.92
CA MET A 93 -2.29 -12.41 16.80
C MET A 93 -3.29 -12.63 17.95
N GLY A 94 -3.59 -13.88 18.32
CA GLY A 94 -4.47 -14.18 19.45
C GLY A 94 -4.00 -13.57 20.76
N ILE A 95 -2.69 -13.65 21.06
CA ILE A 95 -2.11 -12.99 22.25
C ILE A 95 -2.32 -11.48 22.22
N LEU A 96 -2.22 -10.85 21.05
CA LEU A 96 -2.37 -9.40 20.87
C LEU A 96 -3.84 -8.95 20.93
N THR A 97 -4.76 -9.71 20.36
CA THR A 97 -6.20 -9.42 20.42
C THR A 97 -6.75 -9.56 21.84
N ASP A 98 -6.27 -10.55 22.61
CA ASP A 98 -6.61 -10.69 24.02
C ASP A 98 -6.14 -9.53 24.87
N LEU A 99 -5.02 -8.90 24.50
CA LEU A 99 -4.46 -7.76 25.19
C LEU A 99 -5.26 -6.47 24.97
N ASN A 100 -5.83 -6.30 23.78
CA ASN A 100 -6.51 -5.06 23.38
C ASN A 100 -7.88 -5.32 22.74
N GLN A 101 -8.77 -5.94 23.52
CA GLN A 101 -10.13 -6.34 23.10
C GLN A 101 -11.03 -5.17 22.66
N SER A 102 -10.64 -3.93 22.93
CA SER A 102 -11.41 -2.74 22.52
C SER A 102 -11.22 -2.35 21.07
N GLU A 103 -10.17 -2.83 20.41
CA GLU A 103 -9.91 -2.56 18.99
C GLU A 103 -10.64 -3.57 18.10
N ALA A 104 -11.28 -3.07 17.05
CA ALA A 104 -11.97 -3.90 16.07
C ALA A 104 -11.02 -4.50 15.02
N VAL A 105 -9.87 -3.85 14.81
CA VAL A 105 -8.88 -4.24 13.79
C VAL A 105 -7.51 -4.33 14.44
N HIS A 106 -6.79 -5.41 14.16
CA HIS A 106 -5.42 -5.63 14.61
C HIS A 106 -4.52 -5.91 13.41
N ILE A 107 -3.37 -5.25 13.35
CA ILE A 107 -2.37 -5.42 12.29
C ILE A 107 -1.04 -5.79 12.94
N LEU A 108 -0.51 -6.98 12.60
CA LEU A 108 0.80 -7.45 13.01
C LEU A 108 1.73 -7.46 11.79
N GLN A 109 2.81 -6.72 11.88
CA GLN A 109 3.81 -6.61 10.82
C GLN A 109 5.10 -7.30 11.26
N VAL A 110 5.73 -8.03 10.35
CA VAL A 110 7.01 -8.70 10.61
C VAL A 110 7.99 -8.31 9.52
N ILE A 111 9.18 -7.92 9.93
CA ILE A 111 10.33 -7.78 9.06
C ILE A 111 11.42 -8.72 9.52
N ILE A 112 11.82 -9.65 8.67
CA ILE A 112 12.89 -10.62 8.92
C ILE A 112 13.84 -10.66 7.74
N GLY A 113 15.14 -10.75 8.00
CA GLY A 113 16.12 -10.81 6.92
C GLY A 113 17.55 -10.61 7.36
N CYS A 114 18.41 -10.41 6.36
CA CYS A 114 19.83 -10.17 6.54
C CYS A 114 20.35 -9.12 5.56
N LYS A 115 21.45 -8.49 5.95
CA LYS A 115 22.23 -7.58 5.12
C LYS A 115 23.65 -8.10 5.03
N TRP A 116 24.25 -8.02 3.88
CA TRP A 116 25.62 -8.38 3.62
C TRP A 116 26.37 -7.21 2.98
N GLU A 117 27.52 -6.89 3.53
CA GLU A 117 28.40 -5.86 3.01
C GLU A 117 29.56 -6.51 2.25
N GLU A 118 29.66 -6.23 0.96
CA GLU A 118 30.61 -6.93 0.08
C GLU A 118 32.06 -6.70 0.46
N LYS A 119 32.45 -5.48 0.84
CA LYS A 119 33.84 -5.12 1.17
C LYS A 119 34.32 -5.72 2.49
N THR A 120 33.53 -5.60 3.54
CA THR A 120 33.88 -6.07 4.89
C THR A 120 33.56 -7.54 5.09
N LYS A 121 32.75 -8.15 4.19
CA LYS A 121 32.18 -9.49 4.33
C LYS A 121 31.30 -9.65 5.57
N GLU A 122 30.96 -8.54 6.23
CA GLU A 122 30.11 -8.54 7.40
C GLU A 122 28.66 -8.85 7.03
N THR A 123 28.02 -9.63 7.88
CA THR A 123 26.59 -9.94 7.78
C THR A 123 25.89 -9.49 9.05
N THR A 124 24.77 -8.81 8.89
CA THR A 124 23.87 -8.44 9.98
C THR A 124 22.48 -8.97 9.68
N SER A 125 21.81 -9.51 10.70
CA SER A 125 20.48 -10.07 10.55
C SER A 125 19.51 -9.40 11.50
N PHE A 126 18.23 -9.41 11.16
CA PHE A 126 17.18 -8.75 11.91
C PHE A 126 15.87 -9.53 11.85
N LEU A 127 15.14 -9.48 12.97
CA LEU A 127 13.75 -9.93 13.08
C LEU A 127 13.04 -8.98 14.03
N GLN A 128 12.03 -8.30 13.54
CA GLN A 128 11.27 -7.31 14.29
C GLN A 128 9.79 -7.45 13.98
N PHE A 129 8.97 -7.27 15.00
CA PHE A 129 7.52 -7.16 14.89
C PHE A 129 7.11 -5.71 15.13
N GLY A 130 6.19 -5.25 14.29
CA GLY A 130 5.39 -4.04 14.50
C GLY A 130 3.94 -4.43 14.83
N TYR A 131 3.28 -3.61 15.63
CA TYR A 131 1.88 -3.78 15.94
C TYR A 131 1.14 -2.45 15.75
N ASN A 132 0.07 -2.47 14.95
CA ASN A 132 -0.73 -1.29 14.58
C ASN A 132 0.11 -0.11 14.10
N GLY A 133 1.17 -0.39 13.30
CA GLY A 133 2.03 0.62 12.71
C GLY A 133 3.18 1.13 13.60
N ALA A 134 3.34 0.63 14.82
CA ALA A 134 4.43 0.98 15.72
C ALA A 134 5.41 -0.18 15.91
N ASP A 135 6.69 0.14 16.12
CA ASP A 135 7.70 -0.85 16.52
C ASP A 135 7.30 -1.50 17.84
N PHE A 136 7.31 -2.83 17.91
CA PHE A 136 6.73 -3.56 19.02
C PHE A 136 7.76 -4.42 19.78
N ILE A 137 8.37 -5.41 19.11
CA ILE A 137 9.32 -6.33 19.76
C ILE A 137 10.35 -6.82 18.74
N LYS A 138 11.62 -6.95 19.17
CA LYS A 138 12.75 -7.43 18.35
C LYS A 138 13.30 -8.73 18.89
N PHE A 139 13.82 -9.58 18.01
CA PHE A 139 14.52 -10.79 18.37
C PHE A 139 16.02 -10.57 18.43
N ASP A 140 16.67 -11.03 19.50
CA ASP A 140 18.14 -11.10 19.62
C ASP A 140 18.61 -12.54 19.31
N PRO A 141 19.16 -12.81 18.13
CA PRO A 141 19.57 -14.16 17.74
C PRO A 141 20.78 -14.70 18.52
N LYS A 142 21.54 -13.82 19.19
CA LYS A 142 22.68 -14.21 20.02
C LYS A 142 22.22 -14.71 21.38
N LYS A 143 21.27 -14.01 22.00
CA LYS A 143 20.72 -14.32 23.31
C LYS A 143 19.51 -15.25 23.26
N LEU A 144 18.93 -15.49 22.09
CA LEU A 144 17.70 -16.23 21.88
C LEU A 144 16.54 -15.68 22.73
N THR A 145 16.39 -14.37 22.77
CA THR A 145 15.38 -13.68 23.58
C THR A 145 14.74 -12.54 22.80
N TRP A 146 13.54 -12.18 23.23
CA TRP A 146 12.81 -11.03 22.70
C TRP A 146 13.14 -9.76 23.47
N ILE A 147 13.33 -8.65 22.75
CA ILE A 147 13.60 -7.32 23.29
C ILE A 147 12.38 -6.44 23.03
N PRO A 148 11.55 -6.13 24.04
CA PRO A 148 10.38 -5.28 23.87
C PRO A 148 10.80 -3.85 23.53
N GLN A 149 10.04 -3.19 22.64
CA GLN A 149 10.26 -1.80 22.22
C GLN A 149 9.24 -0.86 22.87
N THR A 150 8.16 -1.41 23.43
CA THR A 150 7.09 -0.67 24.10
C THR A 150 6.78 -1.28 25.48
N PRO A 151 6.17 -0.54 26.42
CA PRO A 151 5.68 -1.10 27.68
C PRO A 151 4.66 -2.23 27.47
N GLN A 152 3.82 -2.11 26.45
CA GLN A 152 2.84 -3.12 26.08
C GLN A 152 3.54 -4.43 25.63
N ALA A 153 4.58 -4.32 24.81
CA ALA A 153 5.39 -5.48 24.42
C ALA A 153 6.09 -6.13 25.61
N ALA A 154 6.53 -5.32 26.58
CA ALA A 154 7.14 -5.84 27.82
C ALA A 154 6.16 -6.68 28.64
N SER A 155 4.89 -6.28 28.71
CA SER A 155 3.85 -7.01 29.47
C SER A 155 3.49 -8.36 28.84
N ILE A 156 3.57 -8.50 27.50
CA ILE A 156 3.26 -9.76 26.80
C ILE A 156 4.47 -10.63 26.53
N LYS A 157 5.69 -10.10 26.67
CA LYS A 157 6.92 -10.87 26.43
C LYS A 157 6.92 -12.25 27.10
N PRO A 158 6.53 -12.43 28.38
CA PRO A 158 6.50 -13.74 29.01
C PRO A 158 5.55 -14.75 28.32
N LYS A 159 4.38 -14.27 27.87
CA LYS A 159 3.44 -15.11 27.09
C LYS A 159 4.01 -15.44 25.73
N TRP A 160 4.67 -14.46 25.09
CA TRP A 160 5.31 -14.63 23.79
C TRP A 160 6.42 -15.67 23.82
N GLU A 161 7.26 -15.65 24.87
CA GLU A 161 8.34 -16.62 25.07
C GLU A 161 7.84 -18.01 25.51
N ALA A 162 6.79 -18.06 26.33
CA ALA A 162 6.20 -19.33 26.77
C ALA A 162 5.54 -20.11 25.63
N ASP A 163 4.97 -19.40 24.65
CA ASP A 163 4.37 -20.02 23.46
C ASP A 163 5.42 -20.42 22.42
N GLU A 164 6.60 -19.84 22.49
CA GLU A 164 7.65 -20.10 21.52
C GLU A 164 8.37 -21.42 21.83
N SER A 165 8.05 -22.45 21.05
CA SER A 165 8.77 -23.72 21.17
C SER A 165 10.26 -23.52 20.90
N THR A 166 11.13 -24.33 21.53
CA THR A 166 12.57 -24.37 21.23
C THR A 166 12.84 -24.55 19.73
N TYR A 167 11.92 -25.19 19.02
CA TYR A 167 11.98 -25.36 17.57
C TYR A 167 11.90 -24.03 16.81
N HIS A 168 10.94 -23.16 17.15
CA HIS A 168 10.79 -21.86 16.49
C HIS A 168 11.97 -20.93 16.76
N LEU A 169 12.45 -20.89 18.00
CA LEU A 169 13.64 -20.09 18.35
C LEU A 169 14.87 -20.53 17.58
N LYS A 170 15.12 -21.85 17.53
CA LYS A 170 16.23 -22.42 16.79
C LYS A 170 16.11 -22.13 15.30
N ARG A 171 14.94 -22.31 14.72
CA ARG A 171 14.68 -22.05 13.31
C ARG A 171 14.89 -20.59 12.94
N ASN A 172 14.40 -19.63 13.76
CA ASN A 172 14.67 -18.22 13.56
C ASN A 172 16.16 -17.92 13.60
N LYS A 173 16.90 -18.53 14.56
CA LYS A 173 18.36 -18.37 14.64
C LYS A 173 19.06 -18.95 13.42
N ASP A 174 18.70 -20.14 12.97
CA ASP A 174 19.32 -20.81 11.82
C ASP A 174 19.05 -20.01 10.54
N PHE A 175 17.79 -19.52 10.36
CA PHE A 175 17.47 -18.64 9.24
C PHE A 175 18.31 -17.35 9.26
N LEU A 176 18.37 -16.66 10.38
CA LEU A 176 19.06 -15.37 10.50
C LEU A 176 20.58 -15.50 10.37
N ASN A 177 21.19 -16.53 10.93
CA ASN A 177 22.64 -16.62 11.02
C ASN A 177 23.28 -17.44 9.89
N GLN A 178 22.51 -18.30 9.21
CA GLN A 178 23.05 -19.22 8.19
C GLN A 178 22.29 -19.10 6.88
N ILE A 179 20.97 -19.42 6.86
CA ILE A 179 20.20 -19.60 5.62
C ILE A 179 20.12 -18.29 4.84
N CYS A 180 19.67 -17.19 5.46
CA CYS A 180 19.52 -15.90 4.81
C CYS A 180 20.85 -15.35 4.25
N PRO A 181 21.95 -15.32 5.04
CA PRO A 181 23.23 -14.88 4.52
C PRO A 181 23.75 -15.71 3.35
N ASP A 182 23.60 -17.03 3.41
CA ASP A 182 24.07 -17.93 2.35
C ASP A 182 23.27 -17.74 1.07
N TRP A 183 21.95 -17.63 1.16
CA TRP A 183 21.10 -17.36 0.00
C TRP A 183 21.40 -15.99 -0.62
N LEU A 184 21.57 -14.96 0.21
CA LEU A 184 21.90 -13.63 -0.29
C LEU A 184 23.25 -13.62 -1.03
N LYS A 185 24.29 -14.24 -0.46
CA LYS A 185 25.61 -14.35 -1.09
C LYS A 185 25.55 -15.13 -2.40
N LYS A 186 24.89 -16.28 -2.41
CA LYS A 186 24.69 -17.09 -3.63
C LYS A 186 23.91 -16.30 -4.70
N TYR A 187 22.87 -15.55 -4.30
CA TYR A 187 22.09 -14.70 -5.19
C TYR A 187 22.95 -13.61 -5.85
N MET A 188 23.82 -12.98 -5.06
CA MET A 188 24.72 -11.93 -5.56
C MET A 188 25.86 -12.50 -6.41
N ALA A 189 26.40 -13.67 -6.06
CA ALA A 189 27.48 -14.33 -6.81
C ALA A 189 27.05 -14.82 -8.19
N ASN A 190 25.76 -15.10 -8.41
CA ASN A 190 25.21 -15.44 -9.69
C ASN A 190 25.06 -14.18 -10.54
N ASN A 191 26.09 -13.83 -11.32
CA ASN A 191 26.31 -12.58 -12.06
C ASN A 191 25.24 -12.22 -13.12
N GLU A 192 24.16 -12.93 -13.20
CA GLU A 192 22.97 -12.48 -13.91
C GLU A 192 22.28 -11.39 -13.08
N GLY A 193 22.89 -10.19 -13.06
CA GLY A 193 22.34 -9.01 -12.39
C GLY A 193 20.92 -8.70 -12.86
N PRO A 194 20.11 -8.12 -11.99
CA PRO A 194 18.71 -7.82 -12.32
C PRO A 194 18.55 -6.88 -13.51
N LEU A 195 19.44 -5.93 -13.66
CA LEU A 195 19.62 -5.10 -14.84
C LEU A 195 21.13 -5.00 -15.04
N GLN A 196 21.66 -5.60 -16.09
CA GLN A 196 23.03 -5.30 -16.52
C GLN A 196 23.04 -3.88 -17.05
N GLY A 197 23.68 -2.97 -16.31
CA GLY A 197 23.86 -1.60 -16.71
C GLY A 197 23.00 -0.60 -15.94
N THR A 198 23.35 0.63 -16.13
CA THR A 198 22.67 1.80 -15.56
C THR A 198 21.49 2.21 -16.45
N VAL A 199 20.33 2.43 -15.87
CA VAL A 199 19.17 2.99 -16.57
C VAL A 199 18.91 4.39 -16.02
N LEU A 200 18.91 5.38 -16.89
CA LEU A 200 18.60 6.76 -16.52
C LEU A 200 17.10 6.96 -16.33
N PRO A 201 16.67 7.86 -15.44
CA PRO A 201 15.26 8.14 -15.21
C PRO A 201 14.63 8.97 -16.31
N SER A 202 13.30 8.88 -16.38
CA SER A 202 12.48 9.99 -16.89
C SER A 202 12.20 10.94 -15.73
N VAL A 203 12.49 12.23 -15.91
CA VAL A 203 12.28 13.26 -14.88
C VAL A 203 11.16 14.20 -15.30
N PHE A 204 10.20 14.43 -14.40
CA PHE A 204 9.02 15.27 -14.63
C PHE A 204 8.86 16.30 -13.52
N LEU A 205 8.40 17.50 -13.89
CA LEU A 205 7.90 18.50 -12.95
C LEU A 205 6.38 18.41 -12.91
N LEU A 206 5.83 18.12 -11.74
CA LEU A 206 4.41 17.85 -11.54
C LEU A 206 3.84 18.82 -10.52
N GLN A 207 2.61 19.34 -10.75
CA GLN A 207 1.92 20.17 -9.77
C GLN A 207 0.42 19.80 -9.73
N LYS A 208 -0.08 19.47 -8.56
CA LYS A 208 -1.48 19.05 -8.38
C LYS A 208 -2.47 20.20 -8.60
N SER A 209 -2.16 21.37 -8.06
CA SER A 209 -2.93 22.62 -8.20
C SER A 209 -1.96 23.80 -8.16
N PRO A 210 -2.35 25.00 -8.61
CA PRO A 210 -1.48 26.19 -8.59
C PRO A 210 -0.88 26.52 -7.22
N ASP A 211 -1.59 26.18 -6.14
CA ASP A 211 -1.15 26.45 -4.75
C ASP A 211 -0.41 25.27 -4.11
N SER A 212 -0.27 24.13 -4.83
CA SER A 212 0.45 22.97 -4.33
C SER A 212 1.96 23.12 -4.57
N PRO A 213 2.81 22.43 -3.77
CA PRO A 213 4.23 22.32 -4.10
C PRO A 213 4.46 21.77 -5.50
N VAL A 214 5.58 22.14 -6.10
CA VAL A 214 6.04 21.52 -7.34
C VAL A 214 6.87 20.30 -6.99
N SER A 215 6.47 19.14 -7.55
CA SER A 215 7.14 17.87 -7.37
C SER A 215 8.08 17.60 -8.54
N CYS A 216 9.37 17.46 -8.27
CA CYS A 216 10.29 16.84 -9.21
C CYS A 216 10.23 15.33 -9.01
N SER A 217 9.84 14.58 -10.02
CA SER A 217 9.63 13.13 -9.96
C SER A 217 10.53 12.44 -10.96
N ALA A 218 11.40 11.54 -10.49
CA ALA A 218 12.25 10.68 -11.30
C ALA A 218 11.73 9.25 -11.23
N THR A 219 11.54 8.60 -12.36
CA THR A 219 11.08 7.21 -12.43
C THR A 219 11.77 6.44 -13.55
N GLY A 220 11.88 5.13 -13.39
CA GLY A 220 12.48 4.24 -14.39
C GLY A 220 14.00 4.10 -14.26
N PHE A 221 14.62 4.55 -13.18
CA PHE A 221 16.07 4.45 -13.01
C PHE A 221 16.51 3.15 -12.33
N TYR A 222 17.74 2.78 -12.60
CA TYR A 222 18.43 1.67 -11.94
C TYR A 222 19.96 1.97 -11.91
N PRO A 223 20.66 1.65 -10.82
CA PRO A 223 20.27 0.99 -9.57
C PRO A 223 19.51 1.93 -8.60
N ASN A 224 19.14 1.40 -7.42
CA ASN A 224 18.47 2.15 -6.34
C ASN A 224 19.42 3.06 -5.52
N LYS A 225 20.53 3.46 -6.10
CA LYS A 225 21.55 4.33 -5.50
C LYS A 225 21.50 5.69 -6.17
N ALA A 226 20.54 6.50 -5.80
CA ALA A 226 20.32 7.83 -6.37
C ALA A 226 20.15 8.86 -5.27
N ALA A 227 20.43 10.12 -5.61
CA ALA A 227 20.10 11.28 -4.82
C ALA A 227 19.29 12.26 -5.66
N MET A 228 18.38 12.99 -5.02
CA MET A 228 17.61 14.05 -5.67
C MET A 228 17.53 15.24 -4.73
N PHE A 229 17.72 16.43 -5.28
CA PHE A 229 17.66 17.66 -4.51
C PHE A 229 17.27 18.84 -5.40
N TRP A 230 16.80 19.90 -4.77
CA TRP A 230 16.61 21.20 -5.42
C TRP A 230 17.79 22.08 -5.14
N ARG A 231 18.20 22.89 -6.13
CA ARG A 231 19.19 23.95 -5.97
C ARG A 231 18.68 25.28 -6.52
N LYS A 232 19.15 26.37 -5.95
CA LYS A 232 18.92 27.73 -6.39
C LYS A 232 20.26 28.40 -6.68
N ASP A 233 20.43 28.98 -7.86
CA ASP A 233 21.69 29.61 -8.28
C ASP A 233 22.92 28.70 -8.13
N GLY A 234 22.72 27.38 -8.27
CA GLY A 234 23.78 26.37 -8.14
C GLY A 234 23.99 25.82 -6.73
N GLU A 235 23.36 26.37 -5.69
CA GLU A 235 23.47 25.91 -4.29
C GLU A 235 22.25 25.05 -3.88
N GLU A 236 22.53 23.92 -3.21
CA GLU A 236 21.47 23.01 -2.71
C GLU A 236 20.59 23.70 -1.67
N ILE A 237 19.27 23.53 -1.82
CA ILE A 237 18.26 24.04 -0.90
C ILE A 237 17.78 22.87 -0.03
N GLN A 238 17.77 23.07 1.29
CA GLN A 238 17.23 22.10 2.25
C GLN A 238 15.90 22.58 2.85
N ASP A 239 15.76 23.89 3.04
CA ASP A 239 14.57 24.47 3.62
C ASP A 239 13.38 24.44 2.64
N GLY A 240 12.25 23.93 3.10
CA GLY A 240 11.02 23.85 2.28
C GLY A 240 11.06 22.77 1.19
N VAL A 241 12.01 21.85 1.25
CA VAL A 241 12.11 20.68 0.36
C VAL A 241 11.73 19.42 1.12
N ASP A 242 10.74 18.66 0.61
CA ASP A 242 10.34 17.36 1.12
C ASP A 242 10.78 16.26 0.14
N LYS A 243 11.49 15.25 0.64
CA LYS A 243 12.06 14.16 -0.18
C LYS A 243 11.44 12.83 0.21
N THR A 244 11.01 12.06 -0.78
CA THR A 244 10.54 10.69 -0.56
C THR A 244 11.70 9.70 -0.50
N GLU A 245 11.46 8.54 0.09
CA GLU A 245 12.33 7.39 -0.08
C GLU A 245 12.30 6.88 -1.53
N ILE A 246 13.34 6.12 -1.91
CA ILE A 246 13.38 5.42 -3.19
C ILE A 246 12.41 4.24 -3.14
N LEU A 247 11.44 4.22 -4.05
CA LEU A 247 10.42 3.18 -4.19
C LEU A 247 10.66 2.35 -5.44
N CYS A 248 10.27 1.07 -5.40
CA CYS A 248 10.37 0.16 -6.53
C CYS A 248 9.14 0.27 -7.45
N ASN A 249 9.35 0.28 -8.76
CA ASN A 249 8.33 0.11 -9.78
C ASN A 249 8.03 -1.38 -10.03
N GLN A 250 6.94 -1.68 -10.74
CA GLN A 250 6.59 -3.07 -11.09
C GLN A 250 7.58 -3.72 -12.05
N ASP A 251 8.28 -2.93 -12.87
CA ASP A 251 9.32 -3.38 -13.80
C ASP A 251 10.71 -3.48 -13.15
N ASN A 252 10.78 -3.30 -11.82
CA ASN A 252 11.99 -3.33 -11.00
C ASN A 252 12.97 -2.18 -11.26
N THR A 253 12.57 -1.15 -11.93
CA THR A 253 13.21 0.15 -11.86
C THR A 253 12.74 0.88 -10.60
N PHE A 254 13.31 2.03 -10.34
CA PHE A 254 13.02 2.79 -9.13
C PHE A 254 12.44 4.16 -9.44
N GLN A 255 11.77 4.72 -8.45
CA GLN A 255 11.24 6.08 -8.48
C GLN A 255 11.54 6.81 -7.18
N MET A 256 11.65 8.12 -7.26
CA MET A 256 11.74 9.02 -6.13
C MET A 256 11.21 10.40 -6.48
N ARG A 257 10.97 11.22 -5.47
CA ARG A 257 10.40 12.56 -5.62
C ARG A 257 11.01 13.53 -4.62
N ALA A 258 11.17 14.78 -5.05
CA ALA A 258 11.53 15.91 -4.20
C ALA A 258 10.55 17.05 -4.47
N ASP A 259 9.82 17.48 -3.45
CA ASP A 259 8.80 18.52 -3.51
C ASP A 259 9.39 19.83 -3.02
N ILE A 260 9.12 20.95 -3.72
CA ILE A 260 9.50 22.29 -3.29
C ILE A 260 8.27 23.20 -3.19
N ASN A 261 8.17 23.94 -2.10
CA ASN A 261 7.12 24.94 -1.94
C ASN A 261 7.56 26.27 -2.61
N VAL A 262 6.91 26.62 -3.71
CA VAL A 262 7.19 27.84 -4.48
C VAL A 262 6.10 28.91 -4.33
N SER A 263 5.14 28.75 -3.43
CA SER A 263 4.02 29.67 -3.25
C SER A 263 4.45 31.09 -2.85
N SER A 264 5.61 31.23 -2.21
CA SER A 264 6.20 32.50 -1.81
C SER A 264 7.27 33.01 -2.79
N VAL A 265 7.56 32.28 -3.86
CA VAL A 265 8.60 32.64 -4.85
C VAL A 265 7.95 33.37 -6.03
N ASN A 266 8.50 34.52 -6.40
CA ASN A 266 8.04 35.21 -7.58
C ASN A 266 8.25 34.33 -8.83
N PRO A 267 7.24 34.16 -9.70
CA PRO A 267 7.37 33.36 -10.93
C PRO A 267 8.55 33.74 -11.83
N GLU A 268 8.97 35.01 -11.82
CA GLU A 268 10.15 35.48 -12.56
C GLU A 268 11.47 34.88 -12.03
N ASP A 269 11.50 34.47 -10.76
CA ASP A 269 12.67 33.84 -10.11
C ASP A 269 12.70 32.33 -10.28
N TRP A 270 11.66 31.68 -10.83
CA TRP A 270 11.56 30.23 -10.91
C TRP A 270 12.71 29.61 -11.73
N GLU A 271 13.15 30.23 -12.79
CA GLU A 271 14.25 29.76 -13.64
C GLU A 271 15.60 29.61 -12.90
N ARG A 272 15.72 30.21 -11.71
CA ARG A 272 16.90 30.08 -10.83
C ARG A 272 16.88 28.76 -10.05
N TYR A 273 15.75 28.05 -10.04
CA TYR A 273 15.59 26.78 -9.33
C TYR A 273 15.74 25.61 -10.30
N GLU A 274 16.50 24.64 -9.89
CA GLU A 274 16.75 23.43 -10.65
C GLU A 274 16.59 22.20 -9.77
N CYS A 275 15.86 21.21 -10.27
CA CYS A 275 15.86 19.87 -9.71
C CYS A 275 17.03 19.09 -10.31
N VAL A 276 17.82 18.49 -9.44
CA VAL A 276 18.99 17.69 -9.81
C VAL A 276 18.74 16.26 -9.36
N PHE A 277 18.86 15.32 -10.30
CA PHE A 277 18.88 13.91 -10.03
C PHE A 277 20.29 13.37 -10.32
N HIS A 278 20.89 12.77 -9.30
CA HIS A 278 22.20 12.14 -9.36
C HIS A 278 22.06 10.63 -9.21
N LEU A 279 22.60 9.86 -10.15
CA LEU A 279 22.65 8.40 -10.08
C LEU A 279 24.10 7.98 -9.83
N VAL A 280 24.32 7.17 -8.80
CA VAL A 280 25.67 6.68 -8.47
C VAL A 280 26.27 5.93 -9.66
N ASP A 281 27.57 6.16 -9.91
CA ASP A 281 28.34 5.64 -11.06
C ASP A 281 27.97 6.25 -12.42
N VAL A 282 27.12 7.29 -12.47
CA VAL A 282 26.89 8.10 -13.65
C VAL A 282 27.55 9.46 -13.48
N LYS A 283 28.31 9.86 -14.52
CA LYS A 283 29.12 11.08 -14.45
C LYS A 283 28.29 12.35 -14.49
N ASP A 284 27.23 12.34 -15.26
CA ASP A 284 26.43 13.53 -15.53
C ASP A 284 25.07 13.45 -14.82
N ASP A 285 24.74 14.52 -14.10
CA ASP A 285 23.44 14.65 -13.43
C ASP A 285 22.33 14.95 -14.45
N VAL A 286 21.12 14.48 -14.16
CA VAL A 286 19.92 14.89 -14.88
C VAL A 286 19.36 16.14 -14.21
N VAL A 287 19.36 17.26 -14.93
CA VAL A 287 18.92 18.56 -14.40
C VAL A 287 17.64 19.02 -15.09
N SER A 288 16.64 19.39 -14.30
CA SER A 288 15.38 19.98 -14.76
C SER A 288 15.20 21.35 -14.16
N ARG A 289 15.19 22.41 -15.00
CA ARG A 289 14.87 23.78 -14.55
C ARG A 289 13.39 23.92 -14.28
N LEU A 290 13.08 24.69 -13.24
CA LEU A 290 11.72 25.03 -12.88
C LEU A 290 11.19 26.10 -13.85
N GLU A 291 10.56 25.64 -14.91
CA GLU A 291 9.91 26.49 -15.93
C GLU A 291 8.41 26.15 -15.91
N LYS A 292 7.57 27.19 -15.91
CA LYS A 292 6.11 27.02 -15.81
C LYS A 292 5.54 26.13 -16.92
N GLU A 293 6.11 26.24 -18.11
CA GLU A 293 5.70 25.49 -19.30
C GLU A 293 6.05 24.00 -19.21
N LYS A 294 7.04 23.64 -18.39
CA LYS A 294 7.47 22.24 -18.15
C LYS A 294 6.66 21.54 -17.07
N ILE A 295 5.91 22.31 -16.28
CA ILE A 295 5.09 21.74 -15.19
C ILE A 295 3.85 21.06 -15.78
N GLN A 296 3.72 19.78 -15.52
CA GLN A 296 2.54 19.00 -15.90
C GLN A 296 1.52 19.03 -14.77
N SER A 297 0.25 19.31 -15.11
CA SER A 297 -0.85 19.35 -14.16
C SER A 297 -2.13 18.78 -14.77
N ASN A 298 -2.91 18.12 -13.95
CA ASN A 298 -4.27 17.70 -14.27
C ASN A 298 -5.33 18.65 -13.69
N TRP A 299 -4.91 19.78 -13.08
CA TRP A 299 -5.80 20.82 -12.56
C TRP A 299 -6.86 21.16 -13.59
N GLY A 300 -7.66 21.73 -13.75
CA GLY A 300 -8.66 22.04 -14.78
C GLY A 300 -9.31 20.85 -15.51
N LYS A 301 -8.59 19.76 -15.77
CA LYS A 301 -9.16 18.53 -16.35
C LYS A 301 -10.04 17.80 -15.33
N THR A 302 -9.62 17.74 -14.08
CA THR A 302 -10.37 17.12 -12.98
C THR A 302 -11.58 17.95 -12.58
N GLN A 303 -11.49 19.29 -12.67
CA GLN A 303 -12.64 20.17 -12.38
C GLN A 303 -13.74 20.03 -13.43
N LYS A 304 -13.39 19.93 -14.73
CA LYS A 304 -14.41 19.68 -15.78
C LYS A 304 -15.16 18.39 -15.60
N HIS A 305 -14.51 17.34 -15.12
CA HIS A 305 -15.16 16.07 -14.84
C HIS A 305 -16.14 16.17 -13.65
N ASN A 306 -15.79 16.95 -12.63
CA ASN A 306 -16.67 17.18 -11.47
C ASN A 306 -17.84 18.12 -11.78
N GLU A 307 -17.70 19.03 -12.77
CA GLU A 307 -18.81 19.89 -13.23
C GLU A 307 -19.77 19.16 -14.18
N GLU A 308 -19.31 18.17 -14.94
CA GLU A 308 -20.16 17.33 -15.80
C GLU A 308 -20.94 16.26 -15.02
N GLU A 309 -20.49 15.85 -13.84
CA GLU A 309 -21.27 15.05 -12.90
C GLU A 309 -22.26 15.92 -12.11
N LYS A 310 -23.18 16.63 -12.80
CA LYS A 310 -24.42 17.07 -12.13
C LYS A 310 -25.10 15.81 -11.59
N PRO A 311 -25.47 15.80 -10.30
CA PRO A 311 -25.91 14.57 -9.66
C PRO A 311 -27.14 14.05 -10.38
N ILE A 312 -26.98 12.98 -11.12
CA ILE A 312 -28.07 12.20 -11.77
C ILE A 312 -29.19 11.95 -10.76
N GLY A 313 -28.86 11.82 -9.47
CA GLY A 313 -29.81 11.72 -8.37
C GLY A 313 -30.78 12.90 -8.26
N MET A 314 -30.39 14.12 -8.62
CA MET A 314 -31.23 15.28 -8.56
C MET A 314 -32.26 15.29 -9.73
N ILE A 315 -31.85 14.85 -10.92
CA ILE A 315 -32.65 14.72 -12.10
C ILE A 315 -33.65 13.56 -11.93
N VAL A 316 -33.20 12.42 -11.41
CA VAL A 316 -34.05 11.27 -11.09
C VAL A 316 -35.07 11.63 -9.99
N GLY A 317 -34.68 12.40 -8.98
CA GLY A 317 -35.59 12.88 -7.94
C GLY A 317 -36.71 13.79 -8.46
N ILE A 318 -36.41 14.69 -9.41
CA ILE A 318 -37.39 15.58 -10.02
C ILE A 318 -38.39 14.80 -10.92
N ILE A 319 -37.84 13.82 -11.69
CA ILE A 319 -38.69 12.97 -12.57
C ILE A 319 -39.61 12.08 -11.74
N THR A 320 -39.10 11.45 -10.67
CA THR A 320 -39.93 10.59 -9.79
C THR A 320 -41.00 11.38 -9.04
N ALA A 321 -40.69 12.58 -8.57
CA ALA A 321 -41.67 13.47 -7.95
C ALA A 321 -42.76 13.91 -8.96
N GLY A 322 -42.39 14.26 -10.19
CA GLY A 322 -43.33 14.61 -11.25
C GLY A 322 -44.28 13.46 -11.63
N VAL A 323 -43.78 12.25 -11.78
CA VAL A 323 -44.56 11.05 -12.06
C VAL A 323 -45.51 10.73 -10.92
N PHE A 324 -45.05 10.88 -9.66
CA PHE A 324 -45.93 10.65 -8.50
C PHE A 324 -47.12 11.63 -8.43
N VAL A 325 -46.89 12.91 -8.73
CA VAL A 325 -47.95 13.93 -8.78
C VAL A 325 -48.97 13.60 -9.88
N ILE A 326 -48.52 13.15 -11.06
CA ILE A 326 -49.41 12.76 -12.17
C ILE A 326 -50.25 11.54 -11.78
N ILE A 327 -49.67 10.54 -11.13
CA ILE A 327 -50.42 9.35 -10.67
C ILE A 327 -51.46 9.73 -9.63
N VAL A 328 -51.13 10.56 -8.65
CA VAL A 328 -52.09 11.02 -7.62
C VAL A 328 -53.24 11.83 -8.25
N ALA A 329 -52.95 12.69 -9.23
CA ALA A 329 -53.96 13.44 -9.95
C ALA A 329 -54.89 12.53 -10.78
N ALA A 330 -54.33 11.51 -11.47
CA ALA A 330 -55.12 10.54 -12.24
C ALA A 330 -56.00 9.68 -11.35
N VAL A 331 -55.52 9.21 -10.20
CA VAL A 331 -56.31 8.44 -9.22
C VAL A 331 -57.39 9.32 -8.60
N GLY A 332 -57.08 10.57 -8.23
CA GLY A 332 -58.04 11.54 -7.74
C GLY A 332 -59.15 11.80 -8.74
N PHE A 333 -58.81 11.99 -10.03
CA PHE A 333 -59.78 12.22 -11.11
C PHE A 333 -60.73 11.01 -11.33
N THR A 334 -60.16 9.78 -11.30
CA THR A 334 -60.96 8.55 -11.42
C THR A 334 -61.90 8.35 -10.24
N VAL A 335 -61.46 8.63 -9.01
CA VAL A 335 -62.32 8.56 -7.81
C VAL A 335 -63.45 9.59 -7.87
N ILE A 336 -63.24 10.83 -8.33
CA ILE A 336 -64.22 11.86 -8.48
C ILE A 336 -65.20 11.51 -9.59
N LYS A 337 -64.69 10.96 -10.71
CA LYS A 337 -65.55 10.53 -11.83
C LYS A 337 -66.52 9.38 -11.44
N ASN A 338 -65.96 8.41 -10.67
CA ASN A 338 -66.75 7.28 -10.18
C ASN A 338 -67.78 7.67 -9.10
N ARG A 339 -67.56 8.77 -8.35
CA ARG A 339 -68.57 9.32 -7.40
C ARG A 339 -69.72 10.08 -8.08
N LYS A 340 -69.56 10.46 -9.35
CA LYS A 340 -70.58 11.19 -10.11
C LYS A 340 -71.40 10.29 -11.02
N ALA A 341 -71.19 8.98 -11.03
CA ALA A 341 -72.04 8.06 -11.77
C ALA A 341 -73.36 7.88 -11.04
N PRO A 342 -74.51 8.10 -11.68
CA PRO A 342 -75.83 7.92 -11.04
C PRO A 342 -76.00 6.43 -10.72
N ILE A 343 -76.39 6.14 -9.48
CA ILE A 343 -76.74 4.78 -9.04
C ILE A 343 -77.89 4.34 -9.89
N ASN A 344 -77.73 3.29 -10.69
CA ASN A 344 -78.78 2.69 -11.47
C ASN A 344 -79.87 2.13 -10.53
N SER A 345 -81.12 2.56 -10.71
CA SER A 345 -82.24 2.15 -9.87
C SER A 345 -82.44 0.62 -9.81
N ILE A 346 -81.90 -0.11 -10.76
CA ILE A 346 -81.95 -1.58 -10.82
C ILE A 346 -81.02 -2.20 -9.76
N GLU A 347 -79.84 -1.65 -9.58
CA GLU A 347 -78.88 -2.17 -8.60
C GLU A 347 -79.29 -1.88 -7.14
N LEU A 348 -80.00 -0.80 -6.94
CA LEU A 348 -80.58 -0.48 -5.62
C LEU A 348 -81.70 -1.44 -5.26
N SER A 349 -82.56 -1.81 -6.25
CA SER A 349 -83.67 -2.75 -6.02
C SER A 349 -83.19 -4.17 -5.76
N GLU A 350 -82.08 -4.60 -6.40
CA GLU A 350 -81.45 -5.92 -6.13
C GLU A 350 -80.82 -6.00 -4.74
N ARG A 351 -80.17 -4.98 -4.29
CA ARG A 351 -79.59 -4.91 -2.92
C ARG A 351 -80.67 -4.91 -1.84
N LEU A 352 -81.76 -4.17 -2.06
CA LEU A 352 -82.89 -4.18 -1.13
C LEU A 352 -83.58 -5.53 -1.07
N ASN A 353 -83.72 -6.23 -2.19
CA ASN A 353 -84.26 -7.57 -2.22
C ASN A 353 -83.34 -8.61 -1.56
N GLN A 354 -82.04 -8.43 -1.62
CA GLN A 354 -81.08 -9.32 -0.98
C GLN A 354 -81.07 -9.12 0.54
N GLU A 355 -81.17 -7.90 1.03
CA GLU A 355 -81.32 -7.61 2.48
C GLU A 355 -82.60 -8.13 3.05
N THR A 356 -83.70 -8.04 2.28
CA THR A 356 -85.02 -8.56 2.72
C THR A 356 -84.97 -10.08 2.81
N ARG A 357 -84.37 -10.78 1.88
CA ARG A 357 -84.19 -12.24 1.94
C ARG A 357 -83.25 -12.69 3.09
N LEU A 358 -82.24 -11.91 3.42
CA LEU A 358 -81.35 -12.22 4.57
C LEU A 358 -82.14 -12.03 5.91
N LYS A 359 -82.97 -11.02 6.01
CA LYS A 359 -83.79 -10.81 7.21
C LYS A 359 -84.85 -11.92 7.38
N SER A 360 -85.51 -12.33 6.28
CA SER A 360 -86.50 -13.41 6.38
C SER A 360 -85.95 -14.79 6.74
N ASN A 361 -84.67 -15.03 6.42
CA ASN A 361 -83.92 -16.25 6.79
C ASN A 361 -83.40 -16.21 8.25
N LEU A 362 -83.27 -15.05 8.83
CA LEU A 362 -82.87 -14.91 10.24
C LEU A 362 -84.08 -15.07 11.18
N ASP A 363 -85.30 -14.63 10.74
CA ASP A 363 -86.57 -14.76 11.51
C ASP A 363 -87.17 -16.18 11.43
N SER A 364 -86.66 -17.05 10.53
CA SER A 364 -87.15 -18.44 10.43
C SER A 364 -86.36 -19.43 11.20
N ASN A 365 -85.24 -19.01 11.88
CA ASN A 365 -84.37 -19.84 12.66
C ASN A 365 -84.26 -19.42 14.16
N SER A 366 -85.24 -18.67 14.66
CA SER A 366 -85.39 -18.40 16.09
C SER A 366 -86.58 -19.16 16.70
#